data_4a86eec69eeac5066e80e4940e436783
#
_entry.id   4a86eec69eeac5066e80e4940e436783
#
_cell.length_a   1.000
_cell.length_b   1.000
_cell.length_c   1.000
_cell.angle_alpha   90.00
_cell.angle_beta   90.00
_cell.angle_gamma   90.00
#
_symmetry.space_group_name_H-M   'P 1'
#
loop_
_entity.id
_entity.type
_entity.pdbx_description
1 polymer ?
#
loop_
_entity_poly.entity_id
_entity_poly.type
_entity_poly.pdbx_seq_one_letter_code
_entity_poly.pdbx_strand_id
1 'polypeptide(L)'
;MSDINFGAFRDAALARRLIDSIHAIAGDRQINLMEVCGTHTVSIGRYGFRSIMPAGVHLHVLESIIVAQRAAGGRHSPQRQEEVMALLRQLGIAHLAMSYLDQLSGGQKQLVGLAQSLIRQPRLLLLDEPLSALDLNYQFHVMDLVRRETRRRNIVTLVVVHDINIALRHADHVLMLKAGQLLGDGTPAAVITPETLAAVYGVRGRIEPCSQGVRQVSIDGLVDSEA
;
A
#
# COMPACT_ATOMS: atom_id res chain seq x y z
N MET A 1 -5.02 21.42 10.41
CA MET A 1 -4.18 20.23 10.70
C MET A 1 -5.13 19.22 11.31
N SER A 2 -5.65 18.31 10.51
CA SER A 2 -6.54 17.25 10.99
C SER A 2 -5.66 16.14 11.52
N ASP A 3 -5.84 15.78 12.78
CA ASP A 3 -5.12 14.73 13.47
C ASP A 3 -5.25 13.42 12.69
N ILE A 4 -4.13 12.87 12.26
CA ILE A 4 -4.06 11.52 11.73
C ILE A 4 -4.24 10.60 12.93
N ASN A 5 -5.41 9.96 13.02
CA ASN A 5 -5.72 9.07 14.14
C ASN A 5 -5.26 7.64 13.77
N PHE A 6 -4.10 7.24 14.24
CA PHE A 6 -3.58 5.88 14.14
C PHE A 6 -4.17 4.97 15.22
N GLY A 7 -5.49 4.95 15.39
CA GLY A 7 -6.19 4.25 16.48
C GLY A 7 -5.96 2.73 16.60
N ALA A 8 -5.06 2.15 15.81
CA ALA A 8 -4.66 0.75 15.89
C ALA A 8 -3.26 0.53 16.46
N PHE A 9 -2.42 1.56 16.56
CA PHE A 9 -1.16 1.45 17.25
C PHE A 9 -1.41 1.37 18.76
N ARG A 10 -1.16 0.20 19.36
CA ARG A 10 -1.18 0.03 20.82
C ARG A 10 -0.09 0.85 21.51
N ASP A 11 0.92 1.29 20.76
CA ASP A 11 2.03 2.11 21.23
C ASP A 11 1.96 3.51 20.61
N ALA A 12 1.56 4.49 21.43
CA ALA A 12 1.49 5.88 21.03
C ALA A 12 2.86 6.48 20.67
N ALA A 13 3.96 5.94 21.21
CA ALA A 13 5.31 6.37 20.90
C ALA A 13 5.71 5.91 19.50
N LEU A 14 5.36 4.68 19.10
CA LEU A 14 5.57 4.18 17.74
C LEU A 14 4.77 4.99 16.72
N ALA A 15 3.48 5.24 17.01
CA ALA A 15 2.64 6.08 16.14
C ALA A 15 3.26 7.48 15.93
N ARG A 16 3.76 8.08 17.01
CA ARG A 16 4.42 9.40 16.94
C ARG A 16 5.70 9.35 16.11
N ARG A 17 6.55 8.35 16.32
CA ARG A 17 7.78 8.15 15.52
C ARG A 17 7.47 7.95 14.04
N LEU A 18 6.44 7.18 13.69
CA LEU A 18 5.99 7.00 12.32
C LEU A 18 5.49 8.33 11.71
N ILE A 19 4.71 9.11 12.46
CA ILE A 19 4.25 10.43 12.03
C ILE A 19 5.45 11.36 11.81
N ASP A 20 6.39 11.40 12.75
CA ASP A 20 7.57 12.24 12.66
C ASP A 20 8.46 11.81 11.48
N SER A 21 8.64 10.49 11.25
CA SER A 21 9.32 9.95 10.08
C SER A 21 8.60 10.32 8.78
N ILE A 22 7.28 10.17 8.72
CA ILE A 22 6.48 10.57 7.56
C ILE A 22 6.64 12.08 7.29
N HIS A 23 6.60 12.92 8.31
CA HIS A 23 6.78 14.37 8.17
C HIS A 23 8.22 14.72 7.75
N ALA A 24 9.23 14.09 8.36
CA ALA A 24 10.63 14.31 8.02
C ALA A 24 10.96 13.88 6.59
N ILE A 25 10.37 12.79 6.14
CA ILE A 25 10.57 12.23 4.81
C ILE A 25 9.73 13.00 3.78
N ALA A 26 8.47 13.32 4.13
CA ALA A 26 7.55 13.97 3.23
C ALA A 26 7.92 15.42 2.96
N GLY A 27 8.54 16.20 3.87
CA GLY A 27 8.93 17.58 3.66
C GLY A 27 8.23 18.22 2.46
N ASP A 28 9.00 18.63 1.45
CA ASP A 28 8.52 19.04 0.13
C ASP A 28 8.64 17.92 -0.93
N ARG A 29 8.92 16.66 -0.53
CA ARG A 29 9.22 15.55 -1.44
C ARG A 29 8.08 14.52 -1.50
N GLN A 30 7.93 13.94 -2.70
CA GLN A 30 7.02 12.82 -2.99
C GLN A 30 7.70 11.50 -2.65
N ILE A 31 7.15 10.73 -1.71
CA ILE A 31 7.77 9.49 -1.25
C ILE A 31 6.75 8.37 -1.19
N ASN A 32 7.10 7.21 -1.75
CA ASN A 32 6.45 5.94 -1.45
C ASN A 32 7.11 5.34 -0.22
N LEU A 33 6.40 5.30 0.88
CA LEU A 33 6.79 4.66 2.11
C LEU A 33 6.24 3.24 2.10
N MET A 34 7.09 2.25 2.29
CA MET A 34 6.67 0.86 2.44
C MET A 34 7.06 0.34 3.81
N GLU A 35 6.06 -0.15 4.53
CA GLU A 35 6.24 -0.90 5.76
C GLU A 35 6.40 -2.38 5.39
N VAL A 36 7.49 -2.99 5.87
CA VAL A 36 7.71 -4.43 5.75
C VAL A 36 7.52 -5.03 7.14
N CYS A 37 6.40 -5.71 7.33
CA CYS A 37 6.04 -6.33 8.60
C CYS A 37 6.44 -7.80 8.65
N GLY A 38 7.19 -8.19 9.69
CA GLY A 38 7.31 -9.58 10.10
C GLY A 38 6.17 -9.94 11.07
N THR A 39 5.24 -10.77 10.64
CA THR A 39 4.28 -11.58 11.41
C THR A 39 3.11 -10.89 12.17
N HIS A 40 2.92 -9.59 12.17
CA HIS A 40 1.73 -8.99 12.78
C HIS A 40 1.14 -7.87 11.90
N THR A 41 -0.13 -8.03 11.56
CA THR A 41 -0.94 -7.05 10.83
C THR A 41 -1.09 -5.78 11.66
N VAL A 42 -0.56 -4.68 11.19
CA VAL A 42 -0.84 -3.36 11.74
C VAL A 42 -2.04 -2.78 11.01
N SER A 43 -3.22 -2.87 11.62
CA SER A 43 -4.42 -2.22 11.08
C SER A 43 -4.37 -0.72 11.34
N ILE A 44 -4.10 0.07 10.32
CA ILE A 44 -4.22 1.53 10.39
C ILE A 44 -5.70 1.88 10.22
N GLY A 45 -6.37 2.21 11.32
CA GLY A 45 -7.79 2.53 11.33
C GLY A 45 -8.12 3.86 10.67
N ARG A 46 -9.21 3.88 9.91
CA ARG A 46 -10.03 4.97 9.35
C ARG A 46 -9.66 5.56 7.99
N TYR A 47 -8.46 5.46 7.46
CA TYR A 47 -8.15 5.86 6.09
C TYR A 47 -7.53 4.73 5.28
N GLY A 48 -7.36 3.58 5.92
CA GLY A 48 -6.87 2.37 5.32
C GLY A 48 -7.90 1.80 4.36
N PHE A 49 -7.40 1.24 3.31
CA PHE A 49 -8.11 0.42 2.38
C PHE A 49 -8.55 -0.90 3.07
N ARG A 50 -9.52 -0.83 3.94
CA ARG A 50 -10.45 -1.93 4.14
C ARG A 50 -11.62 -1.63 3.23
N SER A 51 -11.79 -2.40 2.19
CA SER A 51 -13.06 -2.50 1.49
C SER A 51 -14.10 -3.01 2.48
N ILE A 52 -14.54 -2.14 3.40
CA ILE A 52 -15.74 -2.36 4.18
C ILE A 52 -16.87 -2.09 3.21
N MET A 53 -17.10 -3.05 2.33
CA MET A 53 -18.35 -3.11 1.60
C MET A 53 -19.40 -3.63 2.60
N PRO A 54 -20.43 -2.84 2.94
CA PRO A 54 -21.50 -3.35 3.75
C PRO A 54 -22.07 -4.58 3.06
N ALA A 55 -22.18 -5.69 3.78
CA ALA A 55 -22.84 -6.88 3.26
C ALA A 55 -24.27 -6.51 2.86
N GLY A 56 -24.68 -6.84 1.63
CA GLY A 56 -26.06 -6.63 1.16
C GLY A 56 -26.30 -5.36 0.35
N VAL A 57 -25.30 -4.55 0.02
CA VAL A 57 -25.48 -3.40 -0.88
C VAL A 57 -25.23 -3.83 -2.33
N HIS A 58 -26.28 -3.86 -3.12
CA HIS A 58 -26.28 -4.19 -4.55
C HIS A 58 -25.92 -2.93 -5.35
N LEU A 59 -24.63 -2.62 -5.44
CA LEU A 59 -24.09 -1.48 -6.21
C LEU A 59 -23.18 -1.98 -7.31
N HIS A 60 -23.23 -1.30 -8.46
CA HIS A 60 -22.23 -1.49 -9.50
C HIS A 60 -20.88 -0.88 -9.09
N VAL A 61 -19.78 -1.40 -9.64
CA VAL A 61 -18.44 -0.87 -9.44
C VAL A 61 -18.39 0.65 -9.72
N LEU A 62 -18.93 1.07 -10.87
CA LEU A 62 -18.97 2.49 -11.26
C LEU A 62 -19.70 3.34 -10.21
N GLU A 63 -20.87 2.92 -9.77
CA GLU A 63 -21.68 3.62 -8.77
C GLU A 63 -20.93 3.75 -7.44
N SER A 64 -20.28 2.69 -6.99
CA SER A 64 -19.51 2.67 -5.74
C SER A 64 -18.36 3.68 -5.73
N ILE A 65 -17.67 3.83 -6.87
CA ILE A 65 -16.58 4.79 -7.00
C ILE A 65 -17.11 6.22 -7.10
N ILE A 66 -18.26 6.44 -7.80
CA ILE A 66 -18.93 7.73 -7.82
C ILE A 66 -19.38 8.14 -6.40
N VAL A 67 -19.91 7.21 -5.60
CA VAL A 67 -20.27 7.46 -4.19
C VAL A 67 -19.03 7.85 -3.38
N ALA A 68 -17.90 7.13 -3.55
CA ALA A 68 -16.65 7.46 -2.89
C ALA A 68 -16.13 8.86 -3.29
N GLN A 69 -16.26 9.24 -4.54
CA GLN A 69 -15.90 10.57 -5.04
C GLN A 69 -16.77 11.68 -4.43
N ARG A 70 -18.08 11.43 -4.28
CA ARG A 70 -19.02 12.39 -3.65
C ARG A 70 -18.73 12.59 -2.18
N ALA A 71 -18.41 11.52 -1.46
CA ALA A 71 -18.07 11.61 -0.03
C ALA A 71 -16.84 12.49 0.25
N ALA A 72 -15.99 12.73 -0.74
CA ALA A 72 -14.86 13.64 -0.69
C ALA A 72 -15.21 15.10 -1.06
N GLY A 73 -16.50 15.47 -1.11
CA GLY A 73 -16.96 16.84 -1.41
C GLY A 73 -17.19 17.13 -2.89
N GLY A 74 -17.24 16.11 -3.71
CA GLY A 74 -17.43 16.24 -5.15
C GLY A 74 -18.86 16.52 -5.60
N ARG A 75 -19.08 17.52 -6.48
CA ARG A 75 -20.37 17.77 -7.18
C ARG A 75 -20.54 16.83 -8.37
N HIS A 76 -21.79 16.53 -8.73
CA HIS A 76 -22.09 15.70 -9.90
C HIS A 76 -21.75 16.45 -11.20
N SER A 77 -20.91 15.85 -12.09
CA SER A 77 -20.70 16.33 -13.43
C SER A 77 -20.40 15.17 -14.38
N PRO A 78 -20.74 15.25 -15.68
CA PRO A 78 -20.40 14.23 -16.67
C PRO A 78 -18.90 13.95 -16.77
N GLN A 79 -18.06 14.99 -16.58
CA GLN A 79 -16.59 14.85 -16.56
C GLN A 79 -16.09 13.89 -15.49
N ARG A 80 -16.79 13.79 -14.36
CA ARG A 80 -16.41 12.91 -13.26
C ARG A 80 -16.65 11.42 -13.55
N GLN A 81 -17.69 11.12 -14.31
CA GLN A 81 -17.92 9.75 -14.76
C GLN A 81 -16.77 9.30 -15.70
N GLU A 82 -16.31 10.21 -16.56
CA GLU A 82 -15.17 9.94 -17.43
C GLU A 82 -13.87 9.78 -16.62
N GLU A 83 -13.65 10.58 -15.57
CA GLU A 83 -12.52 10.42 -14.66
C GLU A 83 -12.53 9.03 -13.99
N VAL A 84 -13.69 8.56 -13.52
CA VAL A 84 -13.85 7.22 -12.94
C VAL A 84 -13.54 6.15 -13.99
N MET A 85 -14.09 6.27 -15.20
CA MET A 85 -13.83 5.31 -16.26
C MET A 85 -12.36 5.32 -16.70
N ALA A 86 -11.71 6.48 -16.73
CA ALA A 86 -10.28 6.59 -17.02
C ALA A 86 -9.43 5.87 -15.97
N LEU A 87 -9.78 6.02 -14.68
CA LEU A 87 -9.11 5.33 -13.59
C LEU A 87 -9.33 3.80 -13.64
N LEU A 88 -10.55 3.35 -13.96
CA LEU A 88 -10.85 1.92 -14.14
C LEU A 88 -10.06 1.32 -15.32
N ARG A 89 -9.87 2.08 -16.42
CA ARG A 89 -9.00 1.66 -17.54
C ARG A 89 -7.54 1.54 -17.10
N GLN A 90 -7.04 2.50 -16.33
CA GLN A 90 -5.66 2.47 -15.80
C GLN A 90 -5.42 1.28 -14.87
N LEU A 91 -6.43 0.84 -14.12
CA LEU A 91 -6.39 -0.35 -13.26
C LEU A 91 -6.67 -1.66 -14.02
N GLY A 92 -6.99 -1.61 -15.32
CA GLY A 92 -7.31 -2.79 -16.12
C GLY A 92 -8.68 -3.41 -15.81
N ILE A 93 -9.55 -2.71 -15.07
CA ILE A 93 -10.85 -3.23 -14.60
C ILE A 93 -12.05 -2.46 -15.19
N ALA A 94 -11.88 -1.75 -16.28
CA ALA A 94 -12.98 -1.02 -16.92
C ALA A 94 -14.15 -1.95 -17.35
N HIS A 95 -13.85 -3.19 -17.68
CA HIS A 95 -14.84 -4.21 -18.03
C HIS A 95 -15.77 -4.59 -16.85
N LEU A 96 -15.35 -4.31 -15.61
CA LEU A 96 -16.13 -4.56 -14.40
C LEU A 96 -17.03 -3.40 -14.01
N ALA A 97 -17.04 -2.28 -14.74
CA ALA A 97 -17.74 -1.05 -14.35
C ALA A 97 -19.24 -1.29 -14.02
N MET A 98 -19.89 -2.18 -14.76
CA MET A 98 -21.30 -2.54 -14.59
C MET A 98 -21.51 -3.87 -13.83
N SER A 99 -20.44 -4.47 -13.30
CA SER A 99 -20.55 -5.64 -12.42
C SER A 99 -20.95 -5.22 -11.01
N TYR A 100 -21.69 -6.08 -10.32
CA TYR A 100 -22.04 -5.86 -8.92
C TYR A 100 -20.85 -6.18 -8.01
N LEU A 101 -20.68 -5.39 -6.94
CA LEU A 101 -19.58 -5.53 -5.99
C LEU A 101 -19.53 -6.89 -5.29
N ASP A 102 -20.67 -7.48 -5.00
CA ASP A 102 -20.81 -8.79 -4.35
C ASP A 102 -20.35 -9.95 -5.25
N GLN A 103 -20.40 -9.76 -6.58
CA GLN A 103 -19.98 -10.75 -7.57
C GLN A 103 -18.48 -10.76 -7.87
N LEU A 104 -17.73 -9.79 -7.34
CA LEU A 104 -16.31 -9.64 -7.61
C LEU A 104 -15.46 -10.64 -6.81
N SER A 105 -14.37 -11.11 -7.43
CA SER A 105 -13.31 -11.83 -6.72
C SER A 105 -12.61 -10.95 -5.68
N GLY A 106 -11.84 -11.55 -4.77
CA GLY A 106 -11.06 -10.82 -3.76
C GLY A 106 -10.12 -9.79 -4.39
N GLY A 107 -9.37 -10.19 -5.41
CA GLY A 107 -8.45 -9.29 -6.13
C GLY A 107 -9.18 -8.16 -6.87
N GLN A 108 -10.31 -8.45 -7.52
CA GLN A 108 -11.12 -7.42 -8.16
C GLN A 108 -11.66 -6.41 -7.14
N LYS A 109 -12.09 -6.87 -5.95
CA LYS A 109 -12.49 -5.99 -4.84
C LYS A 109 -11.35 -5.10 -4.36
N GLN A 110 -10.12 -5.64 -4.29
CA GLN A 110 -8.94 -4.83 -3.97
C GLN A 110 -8.71 -3.72 -4.99
N LEU A 111 -8.78 -4.02 -6.29
CA LEU A 111 -8.61 -3.02 -7.35
C LEU A 111 -9.71 -1.94 -7.33
N VAL A 112 -10.96 -2.34 -7.10
CA VAL A 112 -12.08 -1.38 -6.98
C VAL A 112 -11.86 -0.45 -5.81
N GLY A 113 -11.50 -0.96 -4.69
CA GLY A 113 -11.28 -0.12 -3.56
C GLY A 113 -10.02 0.76 -3.70
N LEU A 114 -8.93 0.33 -4.37
CA LEU A 114 -7.84 1.23 -4.76
C LEU A 114 -8.37 2.37 -5.63
N ALA A 115 -9.27 2.08 -6.59
CA ALA A 115 -9.96 3.12 -7.37
C ALA A 115 -10.75 4.08 -6.47
N GLN A 116 -11.51 3.56 -5.50
CA GLN A 116 -12.24 4.38 -4.53
C GLN A 116 -11.34 5.28 -3.69
N SER A 117 -10.14 4.82 -3.35
CA SER A 117 -9.15 5.61 -2.61
C SER A 117 -8.53 6.69 -3.48
N LEU A 118 -8.10 6.36 -4.69
CA LEU A 118 -7.44 7.27 -5.62
C LEU A 118 -8.39 8.36 -6.16
N ILE A 119 -9.67 8.02 -6.40
CA ILE A 119 -10.64 8.98 -6.95
C ILE A 119 -10.93 10.15 -5.97
N ARG A 120 -10.74 9.93 -4.68
CA ARG A 120 -10.88 10.95 -3.64
C ARG A 120 -9.78 12.01 -3.66
N GLN A 121 -8.73 11.81 -4.46
CA GLN A 121 -7.56 12.67 -4.54
C GLN A 121 -6.91 12.95 -3.17
N PRO A 122 -6.53 11.90 -2.42
CA PRO A 122 -5.99 12.06 -1.08
C PRO A 122 -4.63 12.78 -1.12
N ARG A 123 -4.27 13.47 -0.04
CA ARG A 123 -2.90 13.97 0.18
C ARG A 123 -2.00 12.90 0.81
N LEU A 124 -2.59 11.97 1.54
CA LEU A 124 -1.94 10.78 2.11
C LEU A 124 -2.76 9.56 1.71
N LEU A 125 -2.12 8.62 1.00
CA LEU A 125 -2.70 7.34 0.60
C LEU A 125 -2.12 6.24 1.50
N LEU A 126 -3.01 5.53 2.21
CA LEU A 126 -2.63 4.40 3.08
C LEU A 126 -3.18 3.12 2.44
N LEU A 127 -2.29 2.17 2.16
CA LEU A 127 -2.61 0.88 1.55
C LEU A 127 -2.14 -0.24 2.48
N ASP A 128 -3.10 -1.02 2.99
CA ASP A 128 -2.83 -2.17 3.86
C ASP A 128 -2.95 -3.45 3.02
N GLU A 129 -1.81 -4.11 2.79
CA GLU A 129 -1.68 -5.32 1.97
C GLU A 129 -2.43 -5.26 0.61
N PRO A 130 -2.25 -4.21 -0.20
CA PRO A 130 -3.06 -4.03 -1.41
C PRO A 130 -2.82 -5.07 -2.51
N LEU A 131 -1.91 -6.02 -2.28
CA LEU A 131 -1.46 -7.00 -3.25
C LEU A 131 -1.82 -8.44 -2.87
N SER A 132 -2.33 -8.69 -1.67
CA SER A 132 -2.47 -10.03 -1.07
C SER A 132 -3.39 -10.98 -1.87
N ALA A 133 -4.38 -10.47 -2.59
CA ALA A 133 -5.30 -11.26 -3.40
C ALA A 133 -5.08 -11.12 -4.92
N LEU A 134 -3.95 -10.55 -5.34
CA LEU A 134 -3.61 -10.30 -6.74
C LEU A 134 -2.55 -11.30 -7.23
N ASP A 135 -2.66 -11.69 -8.49
CA ASP A 135 -1.58 -12.41 -9.18
C ASP A 135 -0.38 -11.49 -9.46
N LEU A 136 0.77 -12.10 -9.81
CA LEU A 136 2.03 -11.36 -10.01
C LEU A 136 1.92 -10.24 -11.04
N ASN A 137 1.18 -10.44 -12.12
CA ASN A 137 1.03 -9.43 -13.17
C ASN A 137 0.32 -8.19 -12.60
N TYR A 138 -0.81 -8.41 -11.91
CA TYR A 138 -1.56 -7.34 -11.28
C TYR A 138 -0.81 -6.68 -10.12
N GLN A 139 -0.02 -7.41 -9.34
CA GLN A 139 0.81 -6.84 -8.28
C GLN A 139 1.77 -5.78 -8.84
N PHE A 140 2.51 -6.12 -9.90
CA PHE A 140 3.42 -5.19 -10.57
C PHE A 140 2.67 -4.00 -11.19
N HIS A 141 1.55 -4.26 -11.86
CA HIS A 141 0.73 -3.22 -12.48
C HIS A 141 0.21 -2.21 -11.44
N VAL A 142 -0.30 -2.69 -10.31
CA VAL A 142 -0.79 -1.87 -9.21
C VAL A 142 0.32 -1.03 -8.59
N MET A 143 1.50 -1.62 -8.32
CA MET A 143 2.60 -0.88 -7.74
C MET A 143 3.13 0.21 -8.67
N ASP A 144 3.22 -0.06 -9.96
CA ASP A 144 3.59 0.94 -10.96
C ASP A 144 2.55 2.07 -11.05
N LEU A 145 1.26 1.74 -10.98
CA LEU A 145 0.19 2.73 -10.97
C LEU A 145 0.28 3.60 -9.71
N VAL A 146 0.38 2.98 -8.54
CA VAL A 146 0.51 3.69 -7.25
C VAL A 146 1.70 4.65 -7.28
N ARG A 147 2.86 4.18 -7.75
CA ARG A 147 4.07 5.01 -7.87
C ARG A 147 3.86 6.19 -8.83
N ARG A 148 3.24 5.97 -9.99
CA ARG A 148 2.93 7.05 -10.94
C ARG A 148 1.97 8.07 -10.34
N GLU A 149 0.89 7.61 -9.70
CA GLU A 149 -0.10 8.49 -9.10
C GLU A 149 0.47 9.28 -7.92
N THR A 150 1.30 8.64 -7.08
CA THR A 150 2.03 9.30 -6.00
C THR A 150 2.84 10.48 -6.52
N ARG A 151 3.65 10.25 -7.56
CA ARG A 151 4.50 11.28 -8.17
C ARG A 151 3.69 12.34 -8.91
N ARG A 152 2.72 11.93 -9.73
CA ARG A 152 1.90 12.84 -10.53
C ARG A 152 1.09 13.80 -9.67
N ARG A 153 0.57 13.33 -8.53
CA ARG A 153 -0.31 14.11 -7.63
C ARG A 153 0.42 14.76 -6.47
N ASN A 154 1.71 14.52 -6.33
CA ASN A 154 2.50 14.99 -5.18
C ASN A 154 1.87 14.58 -3.83
N ILE A 155 1.57 13.30 -3.68
CA ILE A 155 0.99 12.74 -2.47
C ILE A 155 2.01 11.87 -1.74
N VAL A 156 1.82 11.70 -0.44
CA VAL A 156 2.52 10.67 0.34
C VAL A 156 1.74 9.37 0.25
N THR A 157 2.44 8.26 -0.03
CA THR A 157 1.83 6.94 -0.04
C THR A 157 2.55 6.03 0.95
N LEU A 158 1.81 5.46 1.89
CA LEU A 158 2.28 4.43 2.81
C LEU A 158 1.64 3.10 2.42
N VAL A 159 2.47 2.09 2.17
CA VAL A 159 2.01 0.76 1.77
C VAL A 159 2.56 -0.27 2.75
N VAL A 160 1.69 -1.09 3.32
CA VAL A 160 2.08 -2.29 4.07
C VAL A 160 2.20 -3.44 3.09
N VAL A 161 3.37 -4.08 3.06
CA VAL A 161 3.65 -5.24 2.20
C VAL A 161 4.40 -6.32 2.97
N HIS A 162 4.21 -7.58 2.57
CA HIS A 162 4.95 -8.72 3.11
C HIS A 162 6.11 -9.16 2.19
N ASP A 163 6.02 -8.83 0.92
CA ASP A 163 7.06 -9.17 -0.06
C ASP A 163 8.18 -8.13 -0.04
N ILE A 164 9.34 -8.55 0.47
CA ILE A 164 10.55 -7.73 0.59
C ILE A 164 11.06 -7.29 -0.79
N ASN A 165 10.91 -8.13 -1.82
CA ASN A 165 11.36 -7.78 -3.16
C ASN A 165 10.49 -6.71 -3.80
N ILE A 166 9.20 -6.66 -3.46
CA ILE A 166 8.32 -5.55 -3.84
C ILE A 166 8.78 -4.26 -3.15
N ALA A 167 9.08 -4.30 -1.84
CA ALA A 167 9.61 -3.15 -1.14
C ALA A 167 10.94 -2.68 -1.74
N LEU A 168 11.86 -3.60 -2.02
CA LEU A 168 13.17 -3.30 -2.59
C LEU A 168 13.08 -2.62 -3.96
N ARG A 169 12.08 -2.99 -4.77
CA ARG A 169 11.89 -2.51 -6.14
C ARG A 169 11.11 -1.19 -6.23
N HIS A 170 10.11 -1.01 -5.38
CA HIS A 170 9.12 0.06 -5.55
C HIS A 170 9.17 1.14 -4.47
N ALA A 171 9.76 0.86 -3.29
CA ALA A 171 9.83 1.85 -2.22
C ALA A 171 10.93 2.88 -2.48
N ASP A 172 10.64 4.13 -2.15
CA ASP A 172 11.66 5.18 -2.02
C ASP A 172 12.24 5.16 -0.59
N HIS A 173 11.45 4.69 0.39
CA HIS A 173 11.80 4.58 1.80
C HIS A 173 11.13 3.36 2.44
N VAL A 174 11.81 2.70 3.38
CA VAL A 174 11.33 1.50 4.07
C VAL A 174 11.34 1.73 5.58
N LEU A 175 10.24 1.38 6.21
CA LEU A 175 10.13 1.23 7.66
C LEU A 175 10.00 -0.26 7.97
N MET A 176 10.94 -0.82 8.71
CA MET A 176 10.93 -2.24 9.08
C MET A 176 10.54 -2.40 10.54
N LEU A 177 9.44 -3.15 10.76
CA LEU A 177 8.84 -3.32 12.07
C LEU A 177 8.88 -4.80 12.51
N LYS A 178 9.13 -5.03 13.80
CA LYS A 178 8.97 -6.34 14.45
C LYS A 178 8.38 -6.16 15.85
N ALA A 179 7.33 -6.90 16.15
CA ALA A 179 6.67 -6.89 17.46
C ALA A 179 6.35 -5.47 17.99
N GLY A 180 5.93 -4.56 17.09
CA GLY A 180 5.63 -3.18 17.43
C GLY A 180 6.84 -2.26 17.60
N GLN A 181 8.05 -2.72 17.31
CA GLN A 181 9.27 -1.92 17.36
C GLN A 181 9.79 -1.60 15.98
N LEU A 182 10.22 -0.35 15.77
CA LEU A 182 10.87 0.09 14.52
C LEU A 182 12.35 -0.34 14.56
N LEU A 183 12.71 -1.31 13.74
CA LEU A 183 14.06 -1.86 13.63
C LEU A 183 14.88 -1.25 12.50
N GLY A 184 14.24 -0.70 11.48
CA GLY A 184 14.90 -0.06 10.35
C GLY A 184 14.09 1.10 9.82
N ASP A 185 14.77 2.19 9.46
CA ASP A 185 14.20 3.41 8.91
C ASP A 185 15.21 3.99 7.91
N GLY A 186 14.88 4.00 6.61
CA GLY A 186 15.80 4.49 5.59
C GLY A 186 15.50 4.01 4.18
N THR A 187 16.47 4.17 3.28
CA THR A 187 16.35 3.67 1.93
C THR A 187 16.25 2.13 1.92
N PRO A 188 15.60 1.51 0.94
CA PRO A 188 15.51 0.05 0.85
C PRO A 188 16.87 -0.64 0.97
N ALA A 189 17.91 -0.08 0.35
CA ALA A 189 19.25 -0.64 0.39
C ALA A 189 19.95 -0.53 1.76
N ALA A 190 19.56 0.44 2.58
CA ALA A 190 20.11 0.63 3.93
C ALA A 190 19.38 -0.22 4.97
N VAL A 191 18.09 -0.45 4.77
CA VAL A 191 17.23 -1.15 5.74
C VAL A 191 17.16 -2.66 5.46
N ILE A 192 17.09 -3.06 4.20
CA ILE A 192 17.00 -4.48 3.82
C ILE A 192 18.42 -5.03 3.67
N THR A 193 18.91 -5.69 4.71
CA THR A 193 20.25 -6.29 4.81
C THR A 193 20.14 -7.74 5.31
N PRO A 194 21.18 -8.58 5.15
CA PRO A 194 21.18 -9.92 5.72
C PRO A 194 20.89 -9.93 7.22
N GLU A 195 21.43 -8.95 7.96
CA GLU A 195 21.26 -8.83 9.41
C GLU A 195 19.80 -8.51 9.77
N THR A 196 19.16 -7.58 9.06
CA THR A 196 17.75 -7.25 9.30
C THR A 196 16.81 -8.37 8.86
N LEU A 197 17.15 -9.12 7.80
CA LEU A 197 16.41 -10.32 7.40
C LEU A 197 16.47 -11.39 8.50
N ALA A 198 17.64 -11.64 9.06
CA ALA A 198 17.81 -12.56 10.18
C ALA A 198 17.05 -12.07 11.43
N ALA A 199 17.20 -10.81 11.81
CA ALA A 199 16.60 -10.25 13.00
C ALA A 199 15.06 -10.22 12.92
N VAL A 200 14.48 -9.84 11.76
CA VAL A 200 13.03 -9.66 11.63
C VAL A 200 12.33 -10.96 11.27
N TYR A 201 12.85 -11.68 10.28
CA TYR A 201 12.19 -12.86 9.69
C TYR A 201 12.78 -14.19 10.16
N GLY A 202 13.93 -14.20 10.84
CA GLY A 202 14.61 -15.43 11.24
C GLY A 202 15.15 -16.23 10.03
N VAL A 203 15.51 -15.54 8.95
CA VAL A 203 16.00 -16.18 7.73
C VAL A 203 17.41 -15.71 7.38
N ARG A 204 18.19 -16.60 6.80
CA ARG A 204 19.45 -16.26 6.12
C ARG A 204 19.11 -15.88 4.69
N GLY A 205 19.55 -14.70 4.27
CA GLY A 205 19.31 -14.22 2.91
C GLY A 205 20.45 -13.38 2.39
N ARG A 206 20.52 -13.28 1.06
CA ARG A 206 21.47 -12.48 0.31
C ARG A 206 20.75 -11.43 -0.50
N ILE A 207 21.40 -10.27 -0.67
CA ILE A 207 20.90 -9.21 -1.53
C ILE A 207 21.84 -9.10 -2.72
N GLU A 208 21.38 -9.56 -3.88
CA GLU A 208 22.17 -9.66 -5.10
C GLU A 208 21.49 -8.91 -6.26
N PRO A 209 22.26 -8.36 -7.20
CA PRO A 209 21.67 -7.84 -8.42
C PRO A 209 21.21 -9.01 -9.31
N CYS A 210 19.98 -8.96 -9.83
CA CYS A 210 19.52 -9.87 -10.87
C CYS A 210 20.22 -9.54 -12.22
N SER A 211 19.97 -10.34 -13.26
CA SER A 211 20.52 -10.14 -14.61
C SER A 211 20.22 -8.76 -15.21
N GLN A 212 19.23 -8.06 -14.71
CA GLN A 212 18.86 -6.70 -15.13
C GLN A 212 19.45 -5.60 -14.20
N GLY A 213 20.33 -5.96 -13.27
CA GLY A 213 20.95 -5.04 -12.32
C GLY A 213 20.04 -4.59 -11.17
N VAL A 214 18.82 -5.10 -11.10
CA VAL A 214 17.88 -4.80 -10.01
C VAL A 214 18.22 -5.67 -8.81
N ARG A 215 18.35 -5.07 -7.63
CA ARG A 215 18.58 -5.82 -6.39
C ARG A 215 17.39 -6.69 -6.05
N GLN A 216 17.66 -7.89 -5.58
CA GLN A 216 16.67 -8.84 -5.08
C GLN A 216 17.18 -9.57 -3.86
N VAL A 217 16.27 -9.97 -2.99
CA VAL A 217 16.55 -10.83 -1.84
C VAL A 217 16.36 -12.28 -2.28
N SER A 218 17.36 -13.10 -2.02
CA SER A 218 17.31 -14.56 -2.15
C SER A 218 17.43 -15.17 -0.75
N ILE A 219 16.48 -16.03 -0.39
CA ILE A 219 16.46 -16.70 0.92
C ILE A 219 17.21 -18.04 0.80
N ASP A 220 18.23 -18.24 1.64
CA ASP A 220 19.07 -19.43 1.64
C ASP A 220 18.63 -20.46 2.70
N GLY A 221 17.84 -20.05 3.69
CA GLY A 221 17.35 -20.91 4.75
C GLY A 221 16.94 -20.15 6.02
N LEU A 222 16.61 -20.91 7.05
CA LEU A 222 16.33 -20.34 8.37
C LEU A 222 17.64 -20.01 9.10
N VAL A 223 17.61 -19.00 9.96
CA VAL A 223 18.66 -18.84 10.96
C VAL A 223 18.54 -20.02 11.91
N ASP A 224 19.64 -20.76 12.12
CA ASP A 224 19.65 -21.88 13.06
C ASP A 224 19.23 -21.32 14.44
N SER A 225 18.11 -21.81 14.95
CA SER A 225 17.77 -21.58 16.35
C SER A 225 18.81 -22.37 17.15
N GLU A 226 19.74 -21.65 17.79
CA GLU A 226 20.54 -22.27 18.83
C GLU A 226 19.58 -22.92 19.81
N ALA A 227 19.71 -24.24 19.93
CA ALA A 227 18.92 -25.11 20.83
C ALA A 227 19.29 -24.86 22.31
#